data_719b48c3b85c893b1fba92e88452786a
#
_entry.id   719b48c3b85c893b1fba92e88452786a
#
_cell.length_a   1.000
_cell.length_b   1.000
_cell.length_c   1.000
_cell.angle_alpha   90.00
_cell.angle_beta   90.00
_cell.angle_gamma   90.00
#
_symmetry.space_group_name_H-M   'P 1'
#
loop_
_entity.id
_entity.type
_entity.pdbx_description
1 polymer ?
#
loop_
_entity_poly.entity_id
_entity_poly.type
_entity_poly.pdbx_seq_one_letter_code
_entity_poly.pdbx_strand_id
1 'polypeptide(L)'
;MALKSPPADLGKRRLRLVRVPEILVRISRTGYRDPFFWSRLGRNRFDLPDGRYGVLYTAQDLETCVLEVFGDRWLKERVMTVAALPKFEVLTFAVRRELRVADLTGPALNRLGTDANLFASNDYAVTQEWSRQLMIHAQARDGIRYHSRKNPRKHNYAIYDTTLAKASLRVLERRRLGALPELYTILDKYEVALIG
;
A
#
# COMPACT_ATOMS: atom_id res chain seq x y z
N MET A 1 23.78 -1.28 -3.36
CA MET A 1 23.41 -1.71 -4.73
C MET A 1 22.44 -0.71 -5.33
N ALA A 2 22.64 -0.35 -6.61
CA ALA A 2 21.70 0.51 -7.31
C ALA A 2 20.36 -0.21 -7.55
N LEU A 3 19.25 0.53 -7.46
CA LEU A 3 17.94 0.00 -7.77
C LEU A 3 17.84 -0.35 -9.26
N LYS A 4 17.22 -1.47 -9.56
CA LYS A 4 17.04 -1.91 -10.94
C LYS A 4 15.81 -1.29 -11.56
N SER A 5 16.01 -0.49 -12.59
CA SER A 5 14.91 0.05 -13.42
C SER A 5 14.14 -1.09 -14.11
N PRO A 6 12.90 -0.83 -14.54
CA PRO A 6 12.16 -1.78 -15.36
C PRO A 6 12.97 -2.16 -16.60
N PRO A 7 13.03 -3.44 -16.98
CA PRO A 7 13.70 -3.83 -18.20
C PRO A 7 12.97 -3.29 -19.43
N ALA A 8 13.72 -2.96 -20.49
CA ALA A 8 13.16 -2.36 -21.71
C ALA A 8 12.06 -3.24 -22.37
N ASP A 9 12.13 -4.55 -22.14
CA ASP A 9 11.16 -5.53 -22.65
C ASP A 9 10.04 -5.86 -21.69
N LEU A 10 9.87 -5.10 -20.58
CA LEU A 10 8.84 -5.37 -19.56
C LEU A 10 7.45 -5.54 -20.17
N GLY A 11 7.08 -4.70 -21.12
CA GLY A 11 5.77 -4.76 -21.80
C GLY A 11 5.49 -6.06 -22.55
N LYS A 12 6.54 -6.84 -22.86
CA LYS A 12 6.45 -8.16 -23.51
C LYS A 12 6.53 -9.31 -22.51
N ARG A 13 6.94 -9.07 -21.26
CA ARG A 13 7.08 -10.11 -20.25
C ARG A 13 5.72 -10.53 -19.71
N ARG A 14 5.55 -11.83 -19.49
CA ARG A 14 4.36 -12.36 -18.82
C ARG A 14 4.40 -12.01 -17.35
N LEU A 15 3.42 -11.24 -16.88
CA LEU A 15 3.27 -10.90 -15.47
C LEU A 15 2.62 -12.06 -14.70
N ARG A 16 3.04 -12.24 -13.46
CA ARG A 16 2.25 -12.96 -12.47
C ARG A 16 1.18 -11.99 -11.96
N LEU A 17 -0.08 -12.31 -12.22
CA LEU A 17 -1.21 -11.59 -11.67
C LEU A 17 -1.74 -12.31 -10.45
N VAL A 18 -2.16 -11.55 -9.47
CA VAL A 18 -2.81 -12.05 -8.26
C VAL A 18 -4.10 -11.29 -8.00
N ARG A 19 -5.03 -11.99 -7.39
CA ARG A 19 -6.30 -11.44 -6.96
C ARG A 19 -6.12 -10.53 -5.76
N VAL A 20 -6.77 -9.39 -5.76
CA VAL A 20 -6.87 -8.54 -4.57
C VAL A 20 -7.80 -9.22 -3.55
N PRO A 21 -7.47 -9.23 -2.24
CA PRO A 21 -8.36 -9.77 -1.22
C PRO A 21 -9.74 -9.09 -1.23
N GLU A 22 -10.74 -9.82 -0.76
CA GLU A 22 -12.11 -9.30 -0.66
C GLU A 22 -12.23 -8.11 0.29
N ILE A 23 -11.33 -8.04 1.27
CA ILE A 23 -11.25 -6.96 2.25
C ILE A 23 -9.87 -6.33 2.18
N LEU A 24 -9.86 -5.01 2.14
CA LEU A 24 -8.66 -4.18 2.23
C LEU A 24 -8.82 -3.17 3.37
N VAL A 25 -7.70 -2.82 3.99
CA VAL A 25 -7.66 -1.87 5.10
C VAL A 25 -6.73 -0.70 4.76
N ARG A 26 -7.08 0.47 5.25
CA ARG A 26 -6.26 1.68 5.15
C ARG A 26 -6.39 2.51 6.41
N ILE A 27 -5.28 3.09 6.86
CA ILE A 27 -5.30 4.19 7.83
C ILE A 27 -5.22 5.51 7.09
N SER A 28 -6.11 6.43 7.42
CA SER A 28 -6.17 7.78 6.88
C SER A 28 -6.18 8.81 8.00
N ARG A 29 -5.81 10.05 7.69
CA ARG A 29 -6.04 11.15 8.63
C ARG A 29 -7.52 11.49 8.68
N THR A 30 -8.01 11.80 9.87
CA THR A 30 -9.37 12.32 10.05
C THR A 30 -9.52 13.67 9.35
N GLY A 31 -10.73 13.95 8.83
CA GLY A 31 -11.00 15.20 8.12
C GLY A 31 -10.91 15.09 6.60
N TYR A 32 -10.32 14.03 6.03
CA TYR A 32 -10.46 13.78 4.61
C TYR A 32 -11.88 13.30 4.29
N ARG A 33 -12.60 14.07 3.43
CA ARG A 33 -13.97 13.73 3.01
C ARG A 33 -14.01 12.50 2.11
N ASP A 34 -13.05 12.42 1.16
CA ASP A 34 -12.95 11.29 0.24
C ASP A 34 -12.23 10.12 0.90
N PRO A 35 -12.91 9.01 1.19
CA PRO A 35 -12.31 7.82 1.79
C PRO A 35 -11.31 7.14 0.86
N PHE A 36 -11.47 7.33 -0.45
CA PHE A 36 -10.62 6.66 -1.43
C PHE A 36 -9.31 7.40 -1.70
N PHE A 37 -9.23 8.69 -1.41
CA PHE A 37 -8.06 9.54 -1.69
C PHE A 37 -7.02 8.89 -2.61
N TRP A 38 -7.26 8.97 -3.90
CA TRP A 38 -6.35 8.50 -4.94
C TRP A 38 -5.17 9.46 -5.05
N SER A 39 -4.01 9.07 -4.49
CA SER A 39 -2.82 9.94 -4.51
C SER A 39 -2.36 10.21 -5.93
N ARG A 40 -2.21 11.50 -6.27
CA ARG A 40 -1.68 12.00 -7.54
C ARG A 40 -0.51 12.95 -7.34
N LEU A 41 0.08 12.94 -6.13
CA LEU A 41 1.04 13.94 -5.70
C LEU A 41 2.47 13.62 -6.13
N GLY A 42 2.73 12.44 -6.67
CA GLY A 42 4.09 12.00 -7.02
C GLY A 42 5.01 11.80 -5.81
N ARG A 43 4.46 11.70 -4.59
CA ARG A 43 5.24 11.67 -3.34
C ARG A 43 5.38 10.29 -2.73
N ASN A 44 4.56 9.33 -3.18
CA ASN A 44 4.59 7.97 -2.65
C ASN A 44 5.25 7.03 -3.65
N ARG A 45 5.62 5.85 -3.17
CA ARG A 45 6.43 4.85 -3.87
C ARG A 45 5.94 4.51 -5.28
N PHE A 46 4.63 4.39 -5.47
CA PHE A 46 4.02 4.01 -6.75
C PHE A 46 3.15 5.10 -7.36
N ASP A 47 3.22 6.33 -6.82
CA ASP A 47 2.57 7.47 -7.45
C ASP A 47 3.19 7.71 -8.82
N LEU A 48 2.38 8.22 -9.74
CA LEU A 48 2.90 8.69 -11.02
C LEU A 48 3.37 10.14 -10.89
N PRO A 49 4.61 10.45 -11.27
CA PRO A 49 5.15 11.79 -11.14
C PRO A 49 4.32 12.86 -11.87
N ASP A 50 3.69 12.46 -12.99
CA ASP A 50 2.84 13.33 -13.82
C ASP A 50 1.38 13.40 -13.36
N GLY A 51 1.00 12.65 -12.31
CA GLY A 51 -0.34 12.65 -11.73
C GLY A 51 -1.45 12.14 -12.64
N ARG A 52 -1.14 11.54 -13.80
CA ARG A 52 -2.14 11.02 -14.75
C ARG A 52 -3.07 9.99 -14.14
N TYR A 53 -2.57 9.18 -13.23
CA TYR A 53 -3.36 8.24 -12.45
C TYR A 53 -3.22 8.52 -10.98
N GLY A 54 -4.29 8.23 -10.24
CA GLY A 54 -4.24 8.19 -8.79
C GLY A 54 -3.92 6.78 -8.29
N VAL A 55 -3.34 6.70 -7.10
CA VAL A 55 -3.02 5.43 -6.43
C VAL A 55 -3.65 5.38 -5.05
N LEU A 56 -4.45 4.36 -4.80
CA LEU A 56 -4.99 4.04 -3.48
C LEU A 56 -4.09 3.02 -2.81
N TYR A 57 -3.46 3.41 -1.70
CA TYR A 57 -2.62 2.53 -0.89
C TYR A 57 -3.45 1.86 0.19
N THR A 58 -3.39 0.53 0.24
CA THR A 58 -4.10 -0.31 1.20
C THR A 58 -3.21 -1.46 1.65
N ALA A 59 -3.58 -2.11 2.74
CA ALA A 59 -2.97 -3.35 3.20
C ALA A 59 -4.04 -4.44 3.34
N GLN A 60 -3.58 -5.67 3.55
CA GLN A 60 -4.47 -6.81 3.76
C GLN A 60 -5.07 -6.87 5.17
N ASP A 61 -4.49 -6.16 6.15
CA ASP A 61 -4.95 -6.14 7.54
C ASP A 61 -4.54 -4.85 8.27
N LEU A 62 -5.15 -4.63 9.44
CA LEU A 62 -4.92 -3.46 10.28
C LEU A 62 -3.48 -3.39 10.80
N GLU A 63 -2.91 -4.52 11.23
CA GLU A 63 -1.55 -4.55 11.76
C GLU A 63 -0.54 -4.03 10.74
N THR A 64 -0.66 -4.48 9.50
CA THR A 64 0.20 -4.01 8.40
C THR A 64 0.03 -2.51 8.15
N CYS A 65 -1.21 -2.00 8.15
CA CYS A 65 -1.47 -0.57 8.03
C CYS A 65 -0.84 0.25 9.16
N VAL A 66 -0.98 -0.22 10.40
CA VAL A 66 -0.42 0.44 11.60
C VAL A 66 1.09 0.53 11.47
N LEU A 67 1.76 -0.56 11.11
CA LEU A 67 3.21 -0.57 10.92
C LEU A 67 3.66 0.35 9.78
N GLU A 68 2.96 0.39 8.65
CA GLU A 68 3.32 1.28 7.54
C GLU A 68 3.22 2.77 7.94
N VAL A 69 2.22 3.14 8.75
CA VAL A 69 1.99 4.53 9.15
C VAL A 69 2.89 4.95 10.30
N PHE A 70 3.08 4.10 11.30
CA PHE A 70 3.74 4.46 12.56
C PHE A 70 5.08 3.76 12.77
N GLY A 71 5.38 2.69 12.03
CA GLY A 71 6.51 1.82 12.29
C GLY A 71 7.88 2.50 12.24
N ASP A 72 8.08 3.56 11.45
CA ASP A 72 9.34 4.30 11.44
C ASP A 72 9.60 5.02 12.77
N ARG A 73 8.56 5.56 13.38
CA ARG A 73 8.64 6.18 14.69
C ARG A 73 8.81 5.12 15.78
N TRP A 74 8.07 4.02 15.70
CA TRP A 74 8.13 2.94 16.70
C TRP A 74 9.49 2.26 16.75
N LEU A 75 10.18 2.13 15.62
CA LEU A 75 11.55 1.60 15.60
C LEU A 75 12.53 2.45 16.39
N LYS A 76 12.27 3.75 16.52
CA LYS A 76 13.13 4.70 17.22
C LYS A 76 12.71 4.95 18.66
N GLU A 77 11.42 5.17 18.89
CA GLU A 77 10.90 5.75 20.11
C GLU A 77 10.10 4.75 20.96
N ARG A 78 9.57 3.67 20.37
CA ARG A 78 8.69 2.71 21.04
C ARG A 78 7.51 3.37 21.77
N VAL A 79 7.03 4.51 21.27
CA VAL A 79 5.92 5.24 21.88
C VAL A 79 4.89 5.69 20.85
N MET A 80 3.64 5.79 21.30
CA MET A 80 2.53 6.44 20.61
C MET A 80 1.84 7.39 21.57
N THR A 81 1.53 8.61 21.14
CA THR A 81 0.83 9.57 22.00
C THR A 81 -0.69 9.39 21.90
N VAL A 82 -1.39 9.49 23.03
CA VAL A 82 -2.86 9.51 23.07
C VAL A 82 -3.42 10.59 22.16
N ALA A 83 -2.77 11.77 22.13
CA ALA A 83 -3.15 12.90 21.28
C ALA A 83 -3.06 12.62 19.77
N ALA A 84 -2.35 11.56 19.35
CA ALA A 84 -2.31 11.14 17.94
C ALA A 84 -3.54 10.34 17.52
N LEU A 85 -4.16 9.58 18.43
CA LEU A 85 -5.26 8.66 18.12
C LEU A 85 -6.44 9.32 17.41
N PRO A 86 -6.97 10.47 17.86
CA PRO A 86 -8.11 11.10 17.19
C PRO A 86 -7.79 11.67 15.80
N LYS A 87 -6.51 11.77 15.45
CA LYS A 87 -6.05 12.30 14.16
C LYS A 87 -6.13 11.26 13.04
N PHE A 88 -6.41 10.00 13.37
CA PHE A 88 -6.44 8.89 12.42
C PHE A 88 -7.73 8.09 12.50
N GLU A 89 -8.10 7.54 11.38
CA GLU A 89 -9.22 6.63 11.21
C GLU A 89 -8.80 5.44 10.36
N VAL A 90 -9.50 4.34 10.55
CA VAL A 90 -9.35 3.12 9.78
C VAL A 90 -10.53 3.00 8.84
N LEU A 91 -10.23 2.76 7.58
CA LEU A 91 -11.16 2.51 6.52
C LEU A 91 -11.05 1.04 6.11
N THR A 92 -12.17 0.35 6.11
CA THR A 92 -12.28 -1.03 5.59
C THR A 92 -13.03 -0.98 4.27
N PHE A 93 -12.45 -1.56 3.23
CA PHE A 93 -13.04 -1.63 1.90
C PHE A 93 -13.42 -3.06 1.55
N ALA A 94 -14.62 -3.23 0.94
CA ALA A 94 -14.94 -4.46 0.22
C ALA A 94 -14.54 -4.32 -1.25
N VAL A 95 -13.96 -5.40 -1.79
CA VAL A 95 -13.69 -5.55 -3.22
C VAL A 95 -14.83 -6.36 -3.84
N ARG A 96 -15.77 -5.70 -4.51
CA ARG A 96 -17.01 -6.28 -5.03
C ARG A 96 -16.87 -6.99 -6.39
N ARG A 97 -15.84 -6.63 -7.13
CA ARG A 97 -15.49 -7.29 -8.40
C ARG A 97 -14.03 -7.68 -8.37
N GLU A 98 -13.69 -8.76 -9.05
CA GLU A 98 -12.31 -9.22 -9.10
C GLU A 98 -11.39 -8.15 -9.70
N LEU A 99 -10.39 -7.74 -8.91
CA LEU A 99 -9.27 -6.92 -9.34
C LEU A 99 -8.02 -7.80 -9.39
N ARG A 100 -7.26 -7.68 -10.48
CA ARG A 100 -6.01 -8.40 -10.70
C ARG A 100 -4.85 -7.44 -10.78
N VAL A 101 -3.89 -7.61 -9.90
CA VAL A 101 -2.73 -6.73 -9.77
C VAL A 101 -1.45 -7.47 -10.09
N ALA A 102 -0.45 -6.74 -10.59
CA ALA A 102 0.88 -7.30 -10.80
C ALA A 102 1.50 -7.71 -9.47
N ASP A 103 2.04 -8.92 -9.42
CA ASP A 103 2.73 -9.43 -8.26
C ASP A 103 4.21 -9.04 -8.26
N LEU A 104 4.57 -8.11 -7.41
CA LEU A 104 5.97 -7.75 -7.14
C LEU A 104 6.46 -8.40 -5.84
N THR A 105 6.30 -9.73 -5.70
CA THR A 105 6.75 -10.47 -4.52
C THR A 105 7.44 -11.78 -4.90
N GLY A 106 8.36 -12.25 -4.07
CA GLY A 106 8.99 -13.56 -4.21
C GLY A 106 9.56 -13.82 -5.61
N PRO A 107 9.33 -15.03 -6.19
CA PRO A 107 9.89 -15.39 -7.50
C PRO A 107 9.44 -14.49 -8.66
N ALA A 108 8.33 -13.77 -8.52
CA ALA A 108 7.87 -12.86 -9.58
C ALA A 108 8.84 -11.70 -9.79
N LEU A 109 9.46 -11.17 -8.72
CA LEU A 109 10.50 -10.13 -8.82
C LEU A 109 11.67 -10.60 -9.68
N ASN A 110 12.19 -11.80 -9.40
CA ASN A 110 13.32 -12.37 -10.13
C ASN A 110 13.01 -12.56 -11.63
N ARG A 111 11.79 -13.00 -11.96
CA ARG A 111 11.33 -13.14 -13.35
C ARG A 111 11.27 -11.80 -14.08
N LEU A 112 11.00 -10.72 -13.33
CA LEU A 112 10.99 -9.36 -13.88
C LEU A 112 12.39 -8.72 -13.91
N GLY A 113 13.42 -9.40 -13.37
CA GLY A 113 14.81 -8.91 -13.37
C GLY A 113 15.13 -7.95 -12.24
N THR A 114 14.32 -7.94 -11.18
CA THR A 114 14.53 -7.10 -9.99
C THR A 114 14.49 -7.95 -8.70
N ASP A 115 14.64 -7.32 -7.56
CA ASP A 115 14.69 -7.96 -6.25
C ASP A 115 14.01 -7.10 -5.17
N ALA A 116 14.03 -7.56 -3.91
CA ALA A 116 13.36 -6.90 -2.79
C ALA A 116 13.94 -5.50 -2.46
N ASN A 117 15.14 -5.17 -2.93
CA ASN A 117 15.73 -3.83 -2.74
C ASN A 117 14.87 -2.75 -3.37
N LEU A 118 14.06 -3.10 -4.39
CA LEU A 118 13.09 -2.21 -4.99
C LEU A 118 12.20 -1.51 -3.94
N PHE A 119 11.90 -2.18 -2.82
CA PHE A 119 11.02 -1.65 -1.77
C PHE A 119 11.80 -1.08 -0.58
N ALA A 120 13.10 -1.28 -0.49
CA ALA A 120 13.93 -0.82 0.62
C ALA A 120 14.31 0.66 0.52
N SER A 121 14.45 1.20 -0.69
CA SER A 121 14.88 2.58 -0.93
C SER A 121 13.80 3.60 -0.56
N ASN A 122 14.27 4.76 -0.11
CA ASN A 122 13.46 5.97 0.04
C ASN A 122 13.49 6.86 -1.22
N ASP A 123 14.33 6.55 -2.20
CA ASP A 123 14.26 7.13 -3.54
C ASP A 123 13.16 6.40 -4.32
N TYR A 124 12.08 7.11 -4.61
CA TYR A 124 10.91 6.54 -5.27
C TYR A 124 10.95 6.65 -6.81
N ALA A 125 11.93 7.33 -7.40
CA ALA A 125 11.98 7.51 -8.84
C ALA A 125 11.93 6.19 -9.61
N VAL A 126 12.70 5.19 -9.17
CA VAL A 126 12.72 3.86 -9.80
C VAL A 126 11.39 3.11 -9.60
N THR A 127 10.80 3.15 -8.40
CA THR A 127 9.52 2.48 -8.15
C THR A 127 8.35 3.15 -8.84
N GLN A 128 8.40 4.45 -9.02
CA GLN A 128 7.44 5.23 -9.80
C GLN A 128 7.54 4.88 -11.29
N GLU A 129 8.75 4.67 -11.81
CA GLU A 129 8.93 4.18 -13.19
C GLU A 129 8.39 2.76 -13.36
N TRP A 130 8.61 1.86 -12.38
CA TRP A 130 7.96 0.55 -12.37
C TRP A 130 6.44 0.68 -12.39
N SER A 131 5.87 1.56 -11.57
CA SER A 131 4.42 1.81 -11.53
C SER A 131 3.91 2.28 -12.89
N ARG A 132 4.61 3.21 -13.51
CA ARG A 132 4.26 3.74 -14.84
C ARG A 132 4.24 2.67 -15.91
N GLN A 133 5.27 1.83 -15.96
CA GLN A 133 5.37 0.74 -16.94
C GLN A 133 4.30 -0.34 -16.70
N LEU A 134 4.03 -0.68 -15.44
CA LEU A 134 3.00 -1.67 -15.11
C LEU A 134 1.59 -1.15 -15.38
N MET A 135 1.32 0.14 -15.18
CA MET A 135 0.00 0.71 -15.47
C MET A 135 -0.36 0.63 -16.94
N ILE A 136 0.61 0.79 -17.85
CA ILE A 136 0.38 0.68 -19.30
C ILE A 136 0.49 -0.76 -19.81
N HIS A 137 0.94 -1.70 -18.96
CA HIS A 137 1.09 -3.10 -19.34
C HIS A 137 -0.28 -3.74 -19.64
N ALA A 138 -0.39 -4.47 -20.72
CA ALA A 138 -1.66 -5.06 -21.17
C ALA A 138 -2.36 -5.96 -20.13
N GLN A 139 -1.58 -6.60 -19.24
CA GLN A 139 -2.09 -7.54 -18.25
C GLN A 139 -2.35 -6.91 -16.85
N ALA A 140 -1.72 -5.80 -16.49
CA ALA A 140 -1.67 -5.32 -15.09
C ALA A 140 -2.28 -3.92 -14.89
N ARG A 141 -3.54 -3.76 -15.25
CA ARG A 141 -4.21 -2.44 -15.23
C ARG A 141 -4.79 -2.02 -13.89
N ASP A 142 -4.90 -2.94 -12.91
CA ASP A 142 -5.63 -2.64 -11.67
C ASP A 142 -4.70 -2.20 -10.53
N GLY A 143 -3.41 -2.50 -10.60
CA GLY A 143 -2.45 -2.10 -9.56
C GLY A 143 -1.30 -3.08 -9.34
N ILE A 144 -0.70 -2.98 -8.17
CA ILE A 144 0.51 -3.71 -7.74
C ILE A 144 0.29 -4.30 -6.35
N ARG A 145 0.67 -5.57 -6.15
CA ARG A 145 0.90 -6.18 -4.84
C ARG A 145 2.39 -6.18 -4.53
N TYR A 146 2.76 -5.80 -3.32
CA TYR A 146 4.16 -5.77 -2.89
C TYR A 146 4.28 -6.11 -1.40
N HIS A 147 5.47 -6.52 -0.94
CA HIS A 147 5.72 -6.78 0.46
C HIS A 147 5.70 -5.49 1.28
N SER A 148 5.06 -5.54 2.45
CA SER A 148 5.25 -4.51 3.46
C SER A 148 6.70 -4.49 3.92
N ARG A 149 7.34 -3.33 3.91
CA ARG A 149 8.72 -3.17 4.41
C ARG A 149 8.81 -3.39 5.92
N LYS A 150 7.74 -3.09 6.63
CA LYS A 150 7.65 -3.17 8.10
C LYS A 150 7.07 -4.52 8.58
N ASN A 151 6.36 -5.22 7.73
CA ASN A 151 5.81 -6.55 7.98
C ASN A 151 6.05 -7.47 6.76
N PRO A 152 7.28 -8.00 6.58
CA PRO A 152 7.68 -8.68 5.34
C PRO A 152 6.86 -9.94 5.00
N ARG A 153 6.15 -10.50 5.98
CA ARG A 153 5.25 -11.65 5.74
C ARG A 153 3.91 -11.24 5.17
N LYS A 154 3.62 -9.93 5.10
CA LYS A 154 2.34 -9.36 4.69
C LYS A 154 2.48 -8.50 3.44
N HIS A 155 1.33 -8.22 2.84
CA HIS A 155 1.29 -7.53 1.56
C HIS A 155 0.51 -6.22 1.66
N ASN A 156 1.01 -5.26 0.88
CA ASN A 156 0.32 -4.02 0.56
C ASN A 156 -0.14 -4.04 -0.90
N TYR A 157 -1.11 -3.21 -1.18
CA TYR A 157 -1.69 -3.04 -2.50
C TYR A 157 -1.69 -1.56 -2.87
N ALA A 158 -1.13 -1.26 -4.03
CA ALA A 158 -1.22 0.02 -4.71
C ALA A 158 -2.23 -0.15 -5.84
N ILE A 159 -3.47 0.28 -5.63
CA ILE A 159 -4.56 0.12 -6.60
C ILE A 159 -4.62 1.38 -7.46
N TYR A 160 -4.66 1.23 -8.77
CA TYR A 160 -4.79 2.34 -9.71
C TYR A 160 -6.24 2.81 -9.83
N ASP A 161 -6.47 4.09 -10.08
CA ASP A 161 -7.80 4.71 -10.15
C ASP A 161 -8.54 4.44 -11.48
N THR A 162 -8.45 3.21 -11.96
CA THR A 162 -9.19 2.76 -13.15
C THR A 162 -10.70 2.77 -12.90
N THR A 163 -11.48 2.84 -13.98
CA THR A 163 -12.95 2.77 -13.90
C THR A 163 -13.40 1.48 -13.20
N LEU A 164 -12.73 0.35 -13.50
CA LEU A 164 -13.03 -0.93 -12.87
C LEU A 164 -12.72 -0.89 -11.36
N ALA A 165 -11.56 -0.40 -10.96
CA ALA A 165 -11.17 -0.33 -9.55
C ALA A 165 -12.14 0.56 -8.75
N LYS A 166 -12.48 1.74 -9.27
CA LYS A 166 -13.45 2.65 -8.64
C LYS A 166 -14.84 2.00 -8.51
N ALA A 167 -15.30 1.28 -9.52
CA ALA A 167 -16.59 0.59 -9.49
C ALA A 167 -16.58 -0.66 -8.58
N SER A 168 -15.39 -1.21 -8.30
CA SER A 168 -15.23 -2.45 -7.52
C SER A 168 -15.13 -2.20 -6.02
N LEU A 169 -14.67 -1.05 -5.59
CA LEU A 169 -14.42 -0.74 -4.19
C LEU A 169 -15.64 -0.11 -3.52
N ARG A 170 -15.93 -0.55 -2.29
CA ARG A 170 -16.96 0.04 -1.41
C ARG A 170 -16.41 0.18 -0.01
N VAL A 171 -16.67 1.32 0.62
CA VAL A 171 -16.39 1.50 2.05
C VAL A 171 -17.39 0.65 2.82
N LEU A 172 -16.89 -0.26 3.63
CA LEU A 172 -17.69 -1.05 4.57
C LEU A 172 -17.77 -0.36 5.93
N GLU A 173 -16.64 0.15 6.38
CA GLU A 173 -16.54 0.69 7.71
C GLU A 173 -15.55 1.85 7.74
N ARG A 174 -15.83 2.81 8.63
CA ARG A 174 -14.97 3.95 8.96
C ARG A 174 -14.98 4.14 10.46
N ARG A 175 -13.87 3.85 11.13
CA ARG A 175 -13.75 3.90 12.58
C ARG A 175 -12.56 4.75 13.02
N ARG A 176 -12.68 5.45 14.14
CA ARG A 176 -11.54 6.13 14.78
C ARG A 176 -10.50 5.09 15.19
N LEU A 177 -9.23 5.36 14.92
CA LEU A 177 -8.15 4.43 15.22
C LEU A 177 -8.12 4.04 16.72
N GLY A 178 -8.27 5.01 17.63
CA GLY A 178 -8.27 4.75 19.06
C GLY A 178 -9.52 4.01 19.60
N ALA A 179 -10.56 3.84 18.76
CA ALA A 179 -11.76 3.07 19.15
C ALA A 179 -11.65 1.57 18.78
N LEU A 180 -10.51 1.15 18.21
CA LEU A 180 -10.28 -0.24 17.80
C LEU A 180 -9.53 -1.00 18.90
N PRO A 181 -10.14 -2.00 19.56
CA PRO A 181 -9.43 -2.85 20.53
C PRO A 181 -8.19 -3.51 19.95
N GLU A 182 -8.23 -3.87 18.67
CA GLU A 182 -7.14 -4.48 17.93
C GLU A 182 -5.88 -3.60 17.89
N LEU A 183 -6.02 -2.26 17.95
CA LEU A 183 -4.87 -1.37 18.03
C LEU A 183 -4.06 -1.64 19.30
N TYR A 184 -4.70 -1.79 20.43
CA TYR A 184 -4.03 -1.99 21.72
C TYR A 184 -3.30 -3.33 21.75
N THR A 185 -3.89 -4.38 21.18
CA THR A 185 -3.22 -5.68 20.98
C THR A 185 -1.96 -5.53 20.09
N ILE A 186 -2.04 -4.68 19.05
CA ILE A 186 -0.87 -4.41 18.18
C ILE A 186 0.19 -3.62 18.97
N LEU A 187 -0.19 -2.61 19.74
CA LEU A 187 0.75 -1.87 20.57
C LEU A 187 1.50 -2.78 21.54
N ASP A 188 0.79 -3.64 22.26
CA ASP A 188 1.36 -4.63 23.18
C ASP A 188 2.32 -5.59 22.46
N LYS A 189 1.89 -6.13 21.32
CA LYS A 189 2.70 -7.05 20.50
C LYS A 189 4.05 -6.45 20.09
N TYR A 190 4.09 -5.15 19.83
CA TYR A 190 5.29 -4.42 19.40
C TYR A 190 5.96 -3.64 20.53
N GLU A 191 5.53 -3.85 21.77
CA GLU A 191 6.07 -3.20 22.97
C GLU A 191 6.08 -1.66 22.83
N VAL A 192 4.99 -1.10 22.28
CA VAL A 192 4.84 0.34 22.07
C VAL A 192 4.02 0.93 23.22
N ALA A 193 4.63 1.78 24.02
CA ALA A 193 3.94 2.46 25.10
C ALA A 193 2.99 3.55 24.57
N LEU A 194 1.77 3.60 25.11
CA LEU A 194 0.83 4.70 24.86
C LEU A 194 1.05 5.76 25.97
N ILE A 195 1.46 6.95 25.56
CA ILE A 195 1.80 8.04 26.48
C ILE A 195 0.86 9.23 26.31
N GLY A 196 0.57 9.96 27.40
CA GLY A 196 -0.30 11.16 27.47
C GLY A 196 0.25 12.37 26.73
#